data_284c255957d17c42142d869e5960e8bc
#
_entry.id   284c255957d17c42142d869e5960e8bc
#
_cell.length_a   1.000
_cell.length_b   1.000
_cell.length_c   1.000
_cell.angle_alpha   90.00
_cell.angle_beta   90.00
_cell.angle_gamma   90.00
#
_symmetry.space_group_name_H-M   'P 1'
#
loop_
_entity.id
_entity.type
_entity.pdbx_description
1 polymer ?
#
loop_
_entity_poly.entity_id
_entity_poly.type
_entity_poly.pdbx_seq_one_letter_code
_entity_poly.pdbx_strand_id
1 'polypeptide(L)'
;MTPRAADRARYDRATATLDAPLALVDLEAFDANADDLVRRAGGKPVRVASKSVRCRALLERVLARDGFAGVMSFTLAESLWLARAGFEDVLLAYPSADRAGFAELARDPKLAAAVTVMVDDVAQLDLVDAARAGGEEVRVCLEMDTALRLLGGRVRFGARRSPLRSPAQLAELARSVVRRPGFRLVGLMAYEGHVAGVGDAVAGRPLRSRAVRAMQAVARRELAERRAAVVGAVRAVAPDLEFVNGGGTGSVQHTAAEAAVTEIAAGSGLYVPRLFDGYSSFTGRPAALFALPVVRRPGVGCVTVLGGGYPASGAAGRDRLPVPYLPEGLRYDPREGPGEVQTPLLGSPADDLRIGDKVWFRHAKAGEPCERFDVLHLVEGDRVVDAVPTYRGEGLTFL
;
A
#
# COMPACT_ATOMS: atom_id res chain seq x y z
N MET A 1 0.49 19.94 -28.10
CA MET A 1 0.01 19.78 -26.71
C MET A 1 0.85 18.69 -26.07
N THR A 2 1.47 18.93 -24.91
CA THR A 2 2.20 17.87 -24.19
C THR A 2 1.23 16.79 -23.72
N PRO A 3 1.69 15.53 -23.50
CA PRO A 3 0.83 14.47 -22.95
C PRO A 3 0.10 14.90 -21.68
N ARG A 4 0.78 15.58 -20.75
CA ARG A 4 0.17 16.08 -19.50
C ARG A 4 -0.83 17.21 -19.71
N ALA A 5 -0.65 18.06 -20.71
CA ALA A 5 -1.66 19.06 -21.04
C ALA A 5 -2.93 18.41 -21.62
N ALA A 6 -2.78 17.30 -22.36
CA ALA A 6 -3.91 16.50 -22.83
C ALA A 6 -4.66 15.86 -21.64
N ASP A 7 -3.93 15.31 -20.67
CA ASP A 7 -4.50 14.72 -19.46
C ASP A 7 -5.26 15.77 -18.65
N ARG A 8 -4.72 16.98 -18.46
CA ARG A 8 -5.42 18.06 -17.78
C ARG A 8 -6.76 18.37 -18.45
N ALA A 9 -6.75 18.60 -19.76
CA ALA A 9 -7.96 18.91 -20.51
C ALA A 9 -8.99 17.77 -20.43
N ARG A 10 -8.54 16.52 -20.40
CA ARG A 10 -9.38 15.34 -20.23
C ARG A 10 -10.05 15.30 -18.85
N TYR A 11 -9.26 15.48 -17.77
CA TYR A 11 -9.80 15.48 -16.40
C TYR A 11 -10.71 16.68 -16.13
N ASP A 12 -10.35 17.87 -16.64
CA ASP A 12 -11.19 19.07 -16.51
C ASP A 12 -12.54 18.88 -17.23
N ARG A 13 -12.58 18.24 -18.43
CA ARG A 13 -13.83 17.90 -19.10
C ARG A 13 -14.63 16.84 -18.35
N ALA A 14 -13.98 15.74 -17.94
CA ALA A 14 -14.62 14.67 -17.22
C ALA A 14 -15.34 15.15 -15.95
N THR A 15 -14.75 16.13 -15.28
CA THR A 15 -15.26 16.66 -14.01
C THR A 15 -15.86 18.06 -14.13
N ALA A 16 -16.30 18.48 -15.33
CA ALA A 16 -16.78 19.84 -15.58
C ALA A 16 -18.00 20.24 -14.72
N THR A 17 -18.82 19.28 -14.35
CA THR A 17 -20.02 19.48 -13.52
C THR A 17 -19.78 19.23 -12.02
N LEU A 18 -18.55 18.95 -11.62
CA LEU A 18 -18.20 18.63 -10.24
C LEU A 18 -17.36 19.77 -9.64
N ASP A 19 -17.71 20.18 -8.43
CA ASP A 19 -16.94 21.15 -7.68
C ASP A 19 -15.75 20.48 -6.97
N ALA A 20 -14.61 21.17 -6.97
CA ALA A 20 -13.47 20.80 -6.16
C ALA A 20 -13.60 21.39 -4.73
N PRO A 21 -13.06 20.73 -3.67
CA PRO A 21 -12.13 19.61 -3.70
C PRO A 21 -12.78 18.27 -4.12
N LEU A 22 -12.13 17.54 -5.02
CA LEU A 22 -12.57 16.20 -5.45
C LEU A 22 -11.37 15.28 -5.69
N ALA A 23 -11.59 13.97 -5.62
CA ALA A 23 -10.61 12.97 -5.99
C ALA A 23 -11.13 12.10 -7.13
N LEU A 24 -10.22 11.66 -8.01
CA LEU A 24 -10.53 10.75 -9.10
C LEU A 24 -9.56 9.59 -9.18
N VAL A 25 -10.02 8.53 -9.83
CA VAL A 25 -9.17 7.44 -10.33
C VAL A 25 -9.38 7.30 -11.82
N ASP A 26 -8.29 7.45 -12.57
CA ASP A 26 -8.21 7.16 -13.99
C ASP A 26 -8.16 5.64 -14.17
N LEU A 27 -9.25 5.04 -14.65
CA LEU A 27 -9.40 3.59 -14.77
C LEU A 27 -8.45 3.00 -15.80
N GLU A 28 -8.16 3.70 -16.89
CA GLU A 28 -7.21 3.23 -17.90
C GLU A 28 -5.79 3.14 -17.33
N ALA A 29 -5.39 4.14 -16.52
CA ALA A 29 -4.11 4.12 -15.83
C ALA A 29 -4.07 3.07 -14.73
N PHE A 30 -5.16 2.92 -13.96
CA PHE A 30 -5.31 1.92 -12.89
C PHE A 30 -5.18 0.49 -13.44
N ASP A 31 -5.91 0.19 -14.51
CA ASP A 31 -5.91 -1.13 -15.15
C ASP A 31 -4.55 -1.45 -15.79
N ALA A 32 -3.93 -0.49 -16.47
CA ALA A 32 -2.58 -0.66 -17.01
C ALA A 32 -1.52 -0.90 -15.91
N ASN A 33 -1.68 -0.27 -14.74
CA ASN A 33 -0.83 -0.53 -13.59
C ASN A 33 -1.08 -1.92 -12.99
N ALA A 34 -2.33 -2.38 -12.97
CA ALA A 34 -2.67 -3.75 -12.55
C ALA A 34 -2.01 -4.79 -13.47
N ASP A 35 -2.09 -4.60 -14.78
CA ASP A 35 -1.42 -5.47 -15.76
C ASP A 35 0.10 -5.51 -15.58
N ASP A 36 0.73 -4.35 -15.28
CA ASP A 36 2.17 -4.29 -14.98
C ASP A 36 2.54 -5.07 -13.71
N LEU A 37 1.72 -5.01 -12.66
CA LEU A 37 1.92 -5.78 -11.43
C LEU A 37 1.89 -7.28 -11.71
N VAL A 38 0.87 -7.77 -12.42
CA VAL A 38 0.74 -9.19 -12.82
C VAL A 38 1.93 -9.63 -13.70
N ARG A 39 2.26 -8.83 -14.70
CA ARG A 39 3.40 -9.12 -15.58
C ARG A 39 4.71 -9.24 -14.78
N ARG A 40 4.95 -8.33 -13.83
CA ARG A 40 6.17 -8.37 -12.98
C ARG A 40 6.15 -9.49 -11.95
N ALA A 41 4.99 -9.95 -11.55
CA ALA A 41 4.83 -11.09 -10.63
C ALA A 41 5.18 -12.44 -11.27
N GLY A 42 5.33 -12.49 -12.61
CA GLY A 42 5.89 -13.66 -13.30
C GLY A 42 5.12 -14.96 -13.08
N GLY A 43 3.78 -14.90 -13.04
CA GLY A 43 2.89 -16.05 -12.85
C GLY A 43 2.54 -16.34 -11.39
N LYS A 44 3.12 -15.64 -10.40
CA LYS A 44 2.68 -15.74 -9.01
C LYS A 44 1.49 -14.81 -8.77
N PRO A 45 0.48 -15.23 -7.99
CA PRO A 45 -0.65 -14.36 -7.68
C PRO A 45 -0.21 -13.12 -6.90
N VAL A 46 -0.89 -12.00 -7.15
CA VAL A 46 -0.70 -10.74 -6.44
C VAL A 46 -1.81 -10.59 -5.41
N ARG A 47 -1.44 -10.61 -4.12
CA ARG A 47 -2.33 -10.28 -3.00
C ARG A 47 -2.40 -8.76 -2.84
N VAL A 48 -3.61 -8.20 -2.90
CA VAL A 48 -3.81 -6.75 -2.92
C VAL A 48 -3.72 -6.17 -1.51
N ALA A 49 -2.80 -5.24 -1.28
CA ALA A 49 -2.70 -4.53 -0.02
C ALA A 49 -3.79 -3.43 0.08
N SER A 50 -4.86 -3.70 0.80
CA SER A 50 -6.04 -2.83 0.97
C SER A 50 -5.70 -1.43 1.48
N LYS A 51 -4.76 -1.34 2.42
CA LYS A 51 -4.22 -0.08 2.95
C LYS A 51 -3.79 0.91 1.85
N SER A 52 -3.41 0.39 0.70
CA SER A 52 -2.93 1.18 -0.43
C SER A 52 -4.03 1.59 -1.40
N VAL A 53 -5.23 1.08 -1.23
CA VAL A 53 -6.40 1.34 -2.09
C VAL A 53 -7.51 2.05 -1.32
N ARG A 54 -7.91 1.52 -0.16
CA ARG A 54 -8.94 2.07 0.74
C ARG A 54 -10.26 2.43 0.06
N CYS A 55 -10.64 1.60 -0.89
CA CYS A 55 -11.89 1.69 -1.64
C CYS A 55 -12.30 0.27 -2.03
N ARG A 56 -13.45 -0.20 -1.50
CA ARG A 56 -13.93 -1.56 -1.70
C ARG A 56 -14.20 -1.88 -3.16
N ALA A 57 -14.89 -1.01 -3.86
CA ALA A 57 -15.19 -1.20 -5.28
C ALA A 57 -13.92 -1.38 -6.15
N LEU A 58 -12.82 -0.69 -5.81
CA LEU A 58 -11.55 -0.86 -6.52
C LEU A 58 -10.79 -2.11 -6.09
N LEU A 59 -10.97 -2.60 -4.86
CA LEU A 59 -10.49 -3.93 -4.46
C LEU A 59 -11.23 -5.03 -5.22
N GLU A 60 -12.55 -4.96 -5.31
CA GLU A 60 -13.38 -5.87 -6.08
C GLU A 60 -13.00 -5.86 -7.57
N ARG A 61 -12.83 -4.66 -8.15
CA ARG A 61 -12.40 -4.51 -9.56
C ARG A 61 -11.07 -5.21 -9.85
N VAL A 62 -10.08 -5.05 -8.98
CA VAL A 62 -8.76 -5.62 -9.23
C VAL A 62 -8.74 -7.13 -8.97
N LEU A 63 -9.48 -7.62 -7.98
CA LEU A 63 -9.59 -9.06 -7.69
C LEU A 63 -10.38 -9.84 -8.74
N ALA A 64 -11.24 -9.18 -9.51
CA ALA A 64 -11.90 -9.78 -10.67
C ALA A 64 -10.96 -10.01 -11.87
N ARG A 65 -9.69 -9.56 -11.79
CA ARG A 65 -8.71 -9.72 -12.86
C ARG A 65 -7.83 -10.94 -12.60
N ASP A 66 -7.51 -11.67 -13.67
CA ASP A 66 -6.55 -12.77 -13.61
C ASP A 66 -5.20 -12.30 -13.06
N GLY A 67 -4.58 -13.15 -12.22
CA GLY A 67 -3.30 -12.88 -11.60
C GLY A 67 -3.37 -12.16 -10.25
N PHE A 68 -4.56 -11.75 -9.80
CA PHE A 68 -4.78 -11.27 -8.44
C PHE A 68 -5.52 -12.32 -7.60
N ALA A 69 -5.12 -12.48 -6.34
CA ALA A 69 -5.77 -13.39 -5.40
C ALA A 69 -5.59 -12.91 -3.96
N GLY A 70 -6.70 -12.81 -3.23
CA GLY A 70 -6.74 -12.42 -1.83
C GLY A 70 -6.41 -10.95 -1.55
N VAL A 71 -6.75 -10.54 -0.35
CA VAL A 71 -6.52 -9.19 0.18
C VAL A 71 -5.57 -9.25 1.36
N MET A 72 -4.72 -8.25 1.48
CA MET A 72 -3.89 -8.00 2.66
C MET A 72 -4.42 -6.78 3.40
N SER A 73 -5.10 -7.02 4.51
CA SER A 73 -5.69 -5.99 5.39
C SER A 73 -4.68 -5.45 6.41
N PHE A 74 -5.03 -4.38 7.12
CA PHE A 74 -4.10 -3.73 8.07
C PHE A 74 -4.60 -3.66 9.51
N THR A 75 -5.89 -3.95 9.78
CA THR A 75 -6.44 -4.15 11.12
C THR A 75 -7.38 -5.34 11.15
N LEU A 76 -7.61 -5.92 12.33
CA LEU A 76 -8.56 -7.02 12.47
C LEU A 76 -10.00 -6.56 12.17
N ALA A 77 -10.37 -5.36 12.60
CA ALA A 77 -11.67 -4.77 12.30
C ALA A 77 -11.92 -4.65 10.78
N GLU A 78 -10.90 -4.20 10.02
CA GLU A 78 -10.97 -4.19 8.56
C GLU A 78 -11.09 -5.60 7.98
N SER A 79 -10.31 -6.57 8.51
CA SER A 79 -10.34 -7.95 8.03
C SER A 79 -11.74 -8.55 8.15
N LEU A 80 -12.38 -8.37 9.29
CA LEU A 80 -13.74 -8.86 9.57
C LEU A 80 -14.77 -8.16 8.67
N TRP A 81 -14.63 -6.85 8.48
CA TRP A 81 -15.51 -6.10 7.59
C TRP A 81 -15.40 -6.56 6.13
N LEU A 82 -14.17 -6.74 5.63
CA LEU A 82 -13.94 -7.27 4.27
C LEU A 82 -14.52 -8.69 4.11
N ALA A 83 -14.29 -9.57 5.09
CA ALA A 83 -14.83 -10.92 5.06
C ALA A 83 -16.38 -10.92 5.04
N ARG A 84 -17.03 -10.05 5.82
CA ARG A 84 -18.50 -9.85 5.77
C ARG A 84 -18.98 -9.29 4.43
N ALA A 85 -18.15 -8.50 3.75
CA ALA A 85 -18.42 -8.00 2.40
C ALA A 85 -18.20 -9.04 1.30
N GLY A 86 -17.80 -10.28 1.65
CA GLY A 86 -17.66 -11.39 0.71
C GLY A 86 -16.23 -11.65 0.22
N PHE A 87 -15.22 -11.03 0.84
CA PHE A 87 -13.82 -11.36 0.53
C PHE A 87 -13.43 -12.65 1.26
N GLU A 88 -13.10 -13.70 0.51
CA GLU A 88 -12.91 -15.05 1.05
C GLU A 88 -11.47 -15.35 1.54
N ASP A 89 -10.49 -14.56 1.13
CA ASP A 89 -9.08 -14.72 1.49
C ASP A 89 -8.49 -13.38 1.94
N VAL A 90 -8.52 -13.15 3.26
CA VAL A 90 -8.09 -11.89 3.91
C VAL A 90 -6.93 -12.19 4.86
N LEU A 91 -5.72 -11.73 4.51
CA LEU A 91 -4.54 -11.81 5.37
C LEU A 91 -4.39 -10.51 6.17
N LEU A 92 -4.54 -10.58 7.48
CA LEU A 92 -4.19 -9.49 8.39
C LEU A 92 -2.67 -9.35 8.44
N ALA A 93 -2.12 -8.26 7.89
CA ALA A 93 -0.69 -8.06 7.70
C ALA A 93 0.08 -7.58 8.94
N TYR A 94 -0.60 -7.37 10.04
CA TYR A 94 -0.02 -6.87 11.30
C TYR A 94 -0.62 -7.62 12.48
N PRO A 95 0.17 -7.94 13.53
CA PRO A 95 -0.38 -8.46 14.76
C PRO A 95 -1.45 -7.52 15.35
N SER A 96 -2.47 -8.10 15.96
CA SER A 96 -3.56 -7.36 16.58
C SER A 96 -3.65 -7.64 18.08
N ALA A 97 -4.15 -6.67 18.83
CA ALA A 97 -4.52 -6.82 20.24
C ALA A 97 -6.05 -6.63 20.45
N ASP A 98 -6.84 -6.66 19.39
CA ASP A 98 -8.29 -6.50 19.41
C ASP A 98 -8.99 -7.77 19.90
N ARG A 99 -9.27 -7.81 21.20
CA ARG A 99 -9.91 -8.96 21.85
C ARG A 99 -11.35 -9.18 21.37
N ALA A 100 -12.09 -8.10 21.12
CA ALA A 100 -13.46 -8.18 20.64
C ALA A 100 -13.50 -8.79 19.23
N GLY A 101 -12.59 -8.32 18.36
CA GLY A 101 -12.44 -8.86 17.02
C GLY A 101 -12.03 -10.35 17.02
N PHE A 102 -11.14 -10.79 17.90
CA PHE A 102 -10.79 -12.20 18.01
C PHE A 102 -11.95 -13.06 18.54
N ALA A 103 -12.71 -12.55 19.53
CA ALA A 103 -13.90 -13.25 20.02
C ALA A 103 -14.98 -13.39 18.93
N GLU A 104 -15.11 -12.39 18.08
CA GLU A 104 -16.02 -12.41 16.94
C GLU A 104 -15.53 -13.38 15.86
N LEU A 105 -14.25 -13.31 15.47
CA LEU A 105 -13.62 -14.21 14.52
C LEU A 105 -13.85 -15.69 14.86
N ALA A 106 -13.68 -16.04 16.14
CA ALA A 106 -13.82 -17.41 16.61
C ALA A 106 -15.28 -17.92 16.74
N ARG A 107 -16.28 -17.03 16.70
CA ARG A 107 -17.70 -17.41 16.76
C ARG A 107 -18.35 -17.63 15.40
N ASP A 108 -17.75 -17.09 14.35
CA ASP A 108 -18.32 -17.15 13.00
C ASP A 108 -17.44 -18.00 12.09
N PRO A 109 -17.91 -19.20 11.66
CA PRO A 109 -17.14 -20.10 10.82
C PRO A 109 -16.78 -19.50 9.45
N LYS A 110 -17.57 -18.57 8.91
CA LYS A 110 -17.24 -17.89 7.66
C LYS A 110 -16.08 -16.91 7.83
N LEU A 111 -16.09 -16.15 8.94
CA LEU A 111 -14.99 -15.24 9.26
C LEU A 111 -13.70 -16.03 9.55
N ALA A 112 -13.79 -17.10 10.34
CA ALA A 112 -12.65 -17.96 10.65
C ALA A 112 -12.04 -18.63 9.41
N ALA A 113 -12.86 -19.01 8.45
CA ALA A 113 -12.38 -19.56 7.18
C ALA A 113 -11.70 -18.51 6.28
N ALA A 114 -12.22 -17.28 6.27
CA ALA A 114 -11.77 -16.21 5.39
C ALA A 114 -10.56 -15.45 5.90
N VAL A 115 -10.41 -15.29 7.23
CA VAL A 115 -9.40 -14.41 7.82
C VAL A 115 -8.22 -15.20 8.37
N THR A 116 -7.01 -14.83 7.92
CA THR A 116 -5.74 -15.32 8.47
C THR A 116 -5.09 -14.22 9.30
N VAL A 117 -4.73 -14.50 10.56
CA VAL A 117 -4.11 -13.53 11.47
C VAL A 117 -2.59 -13.65 11.50
N MET A 118 -1.91 -12.52 11.68
CA MET A 118 -0.46 -12.44 11.79
C MET A 118 0.01 -12.68 13.22
N VAL A 119 1.05 -13.53 13.36
CA VAL A 119 1.68 -13.85 14.65
C VAL A 119 3.20 -13.87 14.51
N ASP A 120 3.89 -13.27 15.48
CA ASP A 120 5.36 -13.33 15.59
C ASP A 120 5.85 -13.46 17.04
N ASP A 121 4.92 -13.70 17.97
CA ASP A 121 5.18 -13.97 19.40
C ASP A 121 4.12 -14.93 19.97
N VAL A 122 4.53 -15.80 20.87
CA VAL A 122 3.62 -16.75 21.57
C VAL A 122 2.58 -15.99 22.40
N ALA A 123 2.91 -14.83 22.97
CA ALA A 123 1.97 -14.02 23.71
C ALA A 123 0.77 -13.54 22.89
N GLN A 124 0.92 -13.44 21.57
CA GLN A 124 -0.20 -13.12 20.67
C GLN A 124 -1.17 -14.31 20.56
N LEU A 125 -0.65 -15.55 20.57
CA LEU A 125 -1.52 -16.75 20.65
C LEU A 125 -2.25 -16.81 21.98
N ASP A 126 -1.59 -16.46 23.09
CA ASP A 126 -2.24 -16.39 24.43
C ASP A 126 -3.38 -15.38 24.46
N LEU A 127 -3.18 -14.23 23.80
CA LEU A 127 -4.21 -13.19 23.70
C LEU A 127 -5.41 -13.66 22.87
N VAL A 128 -5.17 -14.34 21.75
CA VAL A 128 -6.24 -14.92 20.92
C VAL A 128 -7.01 -15.98 21.70
N ASP A 129 -6.33 -16.90 22.40
CA ASP A 129 -6.99 -17.94 23.20
C ASP A 129 -7.87 -17.35 24.31
N ALA A 130 -7.35 -16.36 25.02
CA ALA A 130 -8.10 -15.68 26.06
C ALA A 130 -9.38 -14.97 25.52
N ALA A 131 -9.33 -14.52 24.25
CA ALA A 131 -10.44 -13.83 23.62
C ALA A 131 -11.46 -14.81 23.00
N ARG A 132 -11.00 -15.89 22.35
CA ARG A 132 -11.87 -16.81 21.62
C ARG A 132 -12.70 -17.74 22.50
N ALA A 133 -12.28 -18.03 23.75
CA ALA A 133 -12.99 -18.88 24.71
C ALA A 133 -13.47 -20.25 24.13
N GLY A 134 -12.66 -20.89 23.27
CA GLY A 134 -13.06 -21.99 22.40
C GLY A 134 -13.52 -21.47 21.01
N GLY A 135 -14.37 -22.20 20.32
CA GLY A 135 -14.89 -21.78 19.01
C GLY A 135 -14.03 -22.28 17.83
N GLU A 136 -14.17 -21.62 16.69
CA GLU A 136 -13.55 -22.02 15.43
C GLU A 136 -12.01 -21.97 15.47
N GLU A 137 -11.39 -22.78 14.62
CA GLU A 137 -9.95 -22.78 14.42
C GLU A 137 -9.50 -21.46 13.75
N VAL A 138 -8.48 -20.83 14.33
CA VAL A 138 -7.91 -19.58 13.80
C VAL A 138 -6.74 -19.87 12.87
N ARG A 139 -6.83 -19.38 11.65
CA ARG A 139 -5.78 -19.45 10.64
C ARG A 139 -4.66 -18.47 10.98
N VAL A 140 -3.42 -18.93 10.97
CA VAL A 140 -2.23 -18.17 11.40
C VAL A 140 -1.21 -18.05 10.28
N CYS A 141 -0.66 -16.85 10.11
CA CYS A 141 0.51 -16.56 9.30
C CYS A 141 1.65 -16.04 10.21
N LEU A 142 2.85 -16.60 10.06
CA LEU A 142 4.02 -16.09 10.80
C LEU A 142 4.67 -14.93 10.07
N GLU A 143 5.18 -13.92 10.81
CA GLU A 143 5.98 -12.84 10.23
C GLU A 143 7.47 -13.01 10.54
N MET A 144 8.32 -12.88 9.51
CA MET A 144 9.77 -12.94 9.60
C MET A 144 10.39 -11.54 9.50
N ASP A 145 11.39 -11.19 10.36
CA ASP A 145 12.22 -10.00 10.18
C ASP A 145 13.09 -10.10 8.93
N THR A 146 12.86 -9.22 7.97
CA THR A 146 13.58 -9.16 6.70
C THR A 146 14.73 -8.17 6.67
N ALA A 147 14.93 -7.38 7.74
CA ALA A 147 15.93 -6.32 7.76
C ALA A 147 17.34 -6.84 7.43
N LEU A 148 18.06 -6.12 6.58
CA LEU A 148 19.49 -6.33 6.38
C LEU A 148 20.25 -5.84 7.61
N ARG A 149 21.08 -6.71 8.19
CA ARG A 149 21.93 -6.40 9.33
C ARG A 149 23.39 -6.57 8.94
N LEU A 150 24.20 -5.53 9.13
CA LEU A 150 25.63 -5.51 8.82
C LEU A 150 26.44 -5.25 10.09
N LEU A 151 27.74 -5.55 10.06
CA LEU A 151 28.70 -5.32 11.15
C LEU A 151 28.20 -5.86 12.50
N GLY A 152 27.78 -7.13 12.51
CA GLY A 152 27.27 -7.79 13.72
C GLY A 152 25.95 -7.18 14.24
N GLY A 153 25.16 -6.57 13.36
CA GLY A 153 23.86 -5.96 13.70
C GLY A 153 23.92 -4.49 14.09
N ARG A 154 25.12 -3.87 14.13
CA ARG A 154 25.29 -2.43 14.43
C ARG A 154 24.64 -1.53 13.38
N VAL A 155 24.61 -1.98 12.12
CA VAL A 155 23.94 -1.29 11.02
C VAL A 155 22.74 -2.11 10.59
N ARG A 156 21.56 -1.49 10.55
CA ARG A 156 20.29 -2.11 10.19
C ARG A 156 19.58 -1.28 9.13
N PHE A 157 19.18 -1.93 8.03
CA PHE A 157 18.27 -1.40 7.02
C PHE A 157 17.00 -2.25 7.01
N GLY A 158 15.85 -1.63 7.12
CA GLY A 158 14.54 -2.30 7.13
C GLY A 158 13.65 -1.90 8.29
N ALA A 159 12.40 -2.31 8.20
CA ALA A 159 11.39 -2.02 9.22
C ALA A 159 11.72 -2.76 10.54
N ARG A 160 11.35 -2.15 11.66
CA ARG A 160 11.36 -2.80 12.97
C ARG A 160 10.00 -3.43 13.18
N ARG A 161 9.87 -4.71 12.80
CA ARG A 161 8.61 -5.46 12.89
C ARG A 161 8.85 -6.71 13.72
N SER A 162 8.79 -7.89 13.14
CA SER A 162 8.99 -9.15 13.85
C SER A 162 10.35 -9.24 14.58
N PRO A 163 10.41 -9.85 15.76
CA PRO A 163 11.65 -10.22 16.44
C PRO A 163 12.31 -11.45 15.82
N LEU A 164 11.56 -12.25 15.04
CA LEU A 164 11.97 -13.56 14.53
C LEU A 164 12.74 -13.44 13.22
N ARG A 165 13.95 -13.99 13.19
CA ARG A 165 14.84 -13.87 12.04
C ARG A 165 15.43 -15.18 11.53
N SER A 166 15.81 -16.06 12.46
CA SER A 166 16.51 -17.30 12.10
C SER A 166 15.54 -18.44 11.81
N PRO A 167 15.95 -19.44 10.99
CA PRO A 167 15.16 -20.64 10.76
C PRO A 167 14.71 -21.34 12.06
N ALA A 168 15.61 -21.40 13.06
CA ALA A 168 15.30 -22.04 14.34
C ALA A 168 14.21 -21.30 15.12
N GLN A 169 14.23 -19.95 15.14
CA GLN A 169 13.20 -19.14 15.82
C GLN A 169 11.82 -19.32 15.15
N LEU A 170 11.77 -19.26 13.82
CA LEU A 170 10.51 -19.43 13.09
C LEU A 170 9.96 -20.86 13.24
N ALA A 171 10.82 -21.88 13.18
CA ALA A 171 10.41 -23.26 13.42
C ALA A 171 9.91 -23.51 14.85
N GLU A 172 10.47 -22.82 15.85
CA GLU A 172 9.98 -22.91 17.24
C GLU A 172 8.59 -22.31 17.39
N LEU A 173 8.36 -21.10 16.85
CA LEU A 173 7.03 -20.53 16.86
C LEU A 173 6.04 -21.38 16.03
N ALA A 174 6.47 -21.92 14.90
CA ALA A 174 5.64 -22.85 14.11
C ALA A 174 5.20 -24.07 14.93
N ARG A 175 6.13 -24.70 15.69
CA ARG A 175 5.79 -25.79 16.60
C ARG A 175 4.80 -25.36 17.69
N SER A 176 4.96 -24.16 18.21
CA SER A 176 4.04 -23.61 19.22
C SER A 176 2.63 -23.47 18.67
N VAL A 177 2.48 -22.99 17.41
CA VAL A 177 1.18 -22.91 16.73
C VAL A 177 0.60 -24.29 16.47
N VAL A 178 1.37 -25.21 15.84
CA VAL A 178 0.88 -26.54 15.45
C VAL A 178 0.47 -27.41 16.65
N ARG A 179 1.17 -27.27 17.81
CA ARG A 179 0.82 -28.00 19.04
C ARG A 179 -0.34 -27.40 19.80
N ARG A 180 -0.76 -26.21 19.47
CA ARG A 180 -1.78 -25.47 20.20
C ARG A 180 -3.16 -25.72 19.57
N PRO A 181 -4.11 -26.36 20.30
CA PRO A 181 -5.44 -26.59 19.76
C PRO A 181 -6.15 -25.29 19.35
N GLY A 182 -6.88 -25.35 18.23
CA GLY A 182 -7.64 -24.21 17.73
C GLY A 182 -6.84 -23.19 16.93
N PHE A 183 -5.62 -23.56 16.51
CA PHE A 183 -4.82 -22.77 15.59
C PHE A 183 -4.32 -23.63 14.42
N ARG A 184 -4.34 -23.07 13.22
CA ARG A 184 -3.81 -23.70 12.03
C ARG A 184 -2.79 -22.79 11.35
N LEU A 185 -1.54 -23.25 11.26
CA LEU A 185 -0.50 -22.53 10.56
C LEU A 185 -0.69 -22.69 9.06
N VAL A 186 -0.99 -21.60 8.35
CA VAL A 186 -1.29 -21.62 6.91
C VAL A 186 -0.32 -20.79 6.08
N GLY A 187 0.43 -19.85 6.67
CA GLY A 187 1.28 -18.98 5.89
C GLY A 187 2.53 -18.47 6.59
N LEU A 188 3.42 -17.93 5.78
CA LEU A 188 4.60 -17.17 6.20
C LEU A 188 4.66 -15.87 5.42
N MET A 189 4.88 -14.74 6.11
CA MET A 189 5.07 -13.42 5.49
C MET A 189 6.47 -12.88 5.76
N ALA A 190 7.09 -12.30 4.73
CA ALA A 190 8.43 -11.74 4.79
C ALA A 190 8.54 -10.48 3.93
N TYR A 191 8.05 -9.33 4.43
CA TYR A 191 8.02 -8.05 3.72
C TYR A 191 9.35 -7.30 3.80
N GLU A 192 10.00 -7.05 2.67
CA GLU A 192 11.29 -6.36 2.55
C GLU A 192 11.14 -4.86 2.31
N GLY A 193 10.65 -4.09 3.28
CA GLY A 193 10.38 -2.65 3.15
C GLY A 193 11.56 -1.78 2.71
N HIS A 194 12.79 -2.18 3.01
CA HIS A 194 14.02 -1.48 2.61
C HIS A 194 14.40 -1.71 1.13
N VAL A 195 13.79 -2.71 0.49
CA VAL A 195 13.90 -2.95 -0.96
C VAL A 195 12.66 -2.40 -1.67
N ALA A 196 11.47 -2.80 -1.23
CA ALA A 196 10.20 -2.45 -1.85
C ALA A 196 9.79 -0.98 -1.67
N GLY A 197 10.19 -0.36 -0.55
CA GLY A 197 9.71 0.96 -0.12
C GLY A 197 10.72 2.10 -0.23
N VAL A 198 11.89 1.89 -0.85
CA VAL A 198 12.96 2.90 -0.95
C VAL A 198 13.36 3.11 -2.40
N GLY A 199 13.14 4.34 -2.90
CA GLY A 199 13.50 4.72 -4.26
C GLY A 199 15.03 4.75 -4.48
N ASP A 200 15.46 4.16 -5.58
CA ASP A 200 16.85 3.94 -5.99
C ASP A 200 17.30 4.85 -7.17
N ALA A 201 16.40 5.72 -7.64
CA ALA A 201 16.61 6.66 -8.74
C ALA A 201 16.06 8.07 -8.45
N VAL A 202 16.29 8.56 -7.23
CA VAL A 202 15.78 9.87 -6.79
C VAL A 202 16.49 11.00 -7.53
N ALA A 203 15.71 11.82 -8.25
CA ALA A 203 16.20 12.96 -9.00
C ALA A 203 17.01 13.92 -8.11
N GLY A 204 18.15 14.42 -8.63
CA GLY A 204 19.05 15.32 -7.92
C GLY A 204 19.88 14.67 -6.80
N ARG A 205 19.79 13.34 -6.60
CA ARG A 205 20.53 12.63 -5.53
C ARG A 205 21.29 11.39 -6.03
N PRO A 206 22.22 11.52 -6.99
CA PRO A 206 22.85 10.37 -7.64
C PRO A 206 23.69 9.51 -6.69
N LEU A 207 24.44 10.10 -5.75
CA LEU A 207 25.26 9.35 -4.79
C LEU A 207 24.38 8.52 -3.84
N ARG A 208 23.28 9.13 -3.32
CA ARG A 208 22.31 8.40 -2.51
C ARG A 208 21.69 7.24 -3.29
N SER A 209 21.31 7.48 -4.54
CA SER A 209 20.71 6.46 -5.40
C SER A 209 21.67 5.28 -5.65
N ARG A 210 22.96 5.55 -5.86
CA ARG A 210 23.99 4.50 -5.96
C ARG A 210 24.12 3.70 -4.66
N ALA A 211 24.18 4.36 -3.51
CA ALA A 211 24.26 3.70 -2.21
C ALA A 211 23.03 2.83 -1.94
N VAL A 212 21.82 3.32 -2.28
CA VAL A 212 20.58 2.56 -2.15
C VAL A 212 20.61 1.31 -3.05
N ARG A 213 21.00 1.42 -4.33
CA ARG A 213 21.13 0.26 -5.22
C ARG A 213 22.12 -0.78 -4.69
N ALA A 214 23.27 -0.36 -4.18
CA ALA A 214 24.26 -1.27 -3.61
C ALA A 214 23.69 -1.99 -2.37
N MET A 215 23.05 -1.25 -1.46
CA MET A 215 22.39 -1.84 -0.28
C MET A 215 21.29 -2.83 -0.69
N GLN A 216 20.43 -2.45 -1.65
CA GLN A 216 19.36 -3.33 -2.12
C GLN A 216 19.88 -4.59 -2.81
N ALA A 217 20.98 -4.52 -3.55
CA ALA A 217 21.61 -5.69 -4.17
C ALA A 217 22.08 -6.71 -3.13
N VAL A 218 22.75 -6.24 -2.07
CA VAL A 218 23.18 -7.08 -0.95
C VAL A 218 21.97 -7.63 -0.18
N ALA A 219 20.99 -6.76 0.10
CA ALA A 219 19.79 -7.15 0.85
C ALA A 219 18.98 -8.23 0.14
N ARG A 220 18.77 -8.10 -1.16
CA ARG A 220 18.02 -9.09 -1.97
C ARG A 220 18.65 -10.47 -1.91
N ARG A 221 19.96 -10.57 -2.08
CA ARG A 221 20.67 -11.85 -2.05
C ARG A 221 20.61 -12.49 -0.66
N GLU A 222 20.99 -11.74 0.39
CA GLU A 222 20.96 -12.25 1.78
C GLU A 222 19.56 -12.70 2.17
N LEU A 223 18.54 -11.90 1.81
CA LEU A 223 17.16 -12.20 2.17
C LEU A 223 16.63 -13.43 1.44
N ALA A 224 16.92 -13.59 0.14
CA ALA A 224 16.48 -14.76 -0.61
C ALA A 224 17.02 -16.08 -0.02
N GLU A 225 18.32 -16.10 0.33
CA GLU A 225 18.95 -17.25 0.97
C GLU A 225 18.31 -17.55 2.35
N ARG A 226 18.14 -16.53 3.18
CA ARG A 226 17.56 -16.66 4.52
C ARG A 226 16.07 -16.99 4.48
N ARG A 227 15.29 -16.39 3.58
CA ARG A 227 13.87 -16.72 3.38
C ARG A 227 13.71 -18.18 2.97
N ALA A 228 14.52 -18.69 2.03
CA ALA A 228 14.49 -20.10 1.63
C ALA A 228 14.79 -21.03 2.81
N ALA A 229 15.81 -20.72 3.63
CA ALA A 229 16.16 -21.51 4.80
C ALA A 229 15.05 -21.48 5.87
N VAL A 230 14.42 -20.32 6.11
CA VAL A 230 13.27 -20.18 7.02
C VAL A 230 12.08 -20.98 6.53
N VAL A 231 11.71 -20.84 5.25
CA VAL A 231 10.60 -21.59 4.64
C VAL A 231 10.82 -23.08 4.77
N GLY A 232 12.05 -23.59 4.49
CA GLY A 232 12.39 -24.98 4.67
C GLY A 232 12.21 -25.47 6.11
N ALA A 233 12.66 -24.68 7.09
CA ALA A 233 12.53 -25.02 8.50
C ALA A 233 11.08 -24.99 9.00
N VAL A 234 10.26 -24.06 8.52
CA VAL A 234 8.83 -23.97 8.87
C VAL A 234 8.06 -25.12 8.20
N ARG A 235 8.32 -25.43 6.92
CA ARG A 235 7.69 -26.57 6.23
C ARG A 235 8.03 -27.93 6.82
N ALA A 236 9.20 -28.08 7.43
CA ALA A 236 9.52 -29.28 8.19
C ALA A 236 8.62 -29.51 9.42
N VAL A 237 7.97 -28.46 9.92
CA VAL A 237 7.01 -28.48 11.05
C VAL A 237 5.56 -28.48 10.54
N ALA A 238 5.29 -27.69 9.52
CA ALA A 238 3.97 -27.50 8.89
C ALA A 238 4.12 -27.66 7.37
N PRO A 239 4.06 -28.88 6.83
CA PRO A 239 4.27 -29.16 5.41
C PRO A 239 3.21 -28.51 4.51
N ASP A 240 2.00 -28.32 5.01
CA ASP A 240 0.83 -27.87 4.26
C ASP A 240 0.66 -26.34 4.29
N LEU A 241 1.76 -25.57 4.28
CA LEU A 241 1.67 -24.12 4.13
C LEU A 241 1.00 -23.76 2.80
N GLU A 242 -0.12 -23.03 2.89
CA GLU A 242 -0.89 -22.59 1.75
C GLU A 242 -0.16 -21.50 0.96
N PHE A 243 0.55 -20.59 1.65
CA PHE A 243 1.28 -19.52 0.99
C PHE A 243 2.57 -19.10 1.72
N VAL A 244 3.48 -18.53 0.94
CA VAL A 244 4.64 -17.77 1.41
C VAL A 244 4.59 -16.41 0.72
N ASN A 245 4.24 -15.36 1.49
CA ASN A 245 4.05 -14.01 1.02
C ASN A 245 5.34 -13.20 1.13
N GLY A 246 5.59 -12.35 0.15
CA GLY A 246 6.67 -11.38 0.17
C GLY A 246 6.42 -10.27 -0.83
N GLY A 247 7.35 -9.34 -0.89
CA GLY A 247 7.28 -8.27 -1.87
C GLY A 247 6.50 -7.03 -1.45
N GLY A 248 6.57 -6.07 -2.33
CA GLY A 248 5.84 -4.82 -2.36
C GLY A 248 6.02 -4.24 -3.75
N THR A 249 5.25 -3.20 -4.12
CA THR A 249 5.25 -2.65 -5.48
C THR A 249 6.66 -2.41 -6.05
N GLY A 250 7.62 -1.97 -5.23
CA GLY A 250 8.99 -1.69 -5.67
C GLY A 250 9.91 -2.91 -5.82
N SER A 251 9.49 -4.10 -5.35
CA SER A 251 10.31 -5.32 -5.39
C SER A 251 9.66 -6.50 -6.11
N VAL A 252 8.45 -6.35 -6.64
CA VAL A 252 7.64 -7.42 -7.24
C VAL A 252 8.47 -8.42 -8.04
N GLN A 253 9.18 -7.97 -9.08
CA GLN A 253 9.92 -8.86 -9.98
C GLN A 253 11.11 -9.58 -9.30
N HIS A 254 11.69 -8.96 -8.29
CA HIS A 254 12.83 -9.56 -7.56
C HIS A 254 12.35 -10.63 -6.60
N THR A 255 11.29 -10.35 -5.86
CA THR A 255 10.70 -11.31 -4.92
C THR A 255 9.98 -12.44 -5.65
N ALA A 256 9.36 -12.16 -6.79
CA ALA A 256 8.74 -13.17 -7.64
C ALA A 256 9.75 -14.20 -8.20
N ALA A 257 11.00 -13.79 -8.39
CA ALA A 257 12.07 -14.71 -8.85
C ALA A 257 12.52 -15.71 -7.78
N GLU A 258 12.16 -15.52 -6.50
CA GLU A 258 12.54 -16.44 -5.41
C GLU A 258 11.63 -17.67 -5.40
N ALA A 259 12.22 -18.87 -5.52
CA ALA A 259 11.46 -20.13 -5.53
C ALA A 259 10.67 -20.39 -4.23
N ALA A 260 11.15 -19.88 -3.10
CA ALA A 260 10.50 -20.06 -1.81
C ALA A 260 9.22 -19.22 -1.64
N VAL A 261 9.05 -18.15 -2.42
CA VAL A 261 7.88 -17.26 -2.38
C VAL A 261 6.81 -17.82 -3.30
N THR A 262 5.56 -17.87 -2.85
CA THR A 262 4.43 -18.38 -3.65
C THR A 262 3.44 -17.31 -4.08
N GLU A 263 3.39 -16.15 -3.41
CA GLU A 263 2.55 -15.02 -3.76
C GLU A 263 3.26 -13.69 -3.48
N ILE A 264 2.84 -12.63 -4.14
CA ILE A 264 3.43 -11.30 -4.00
C ILE A 264 2.41 -10.33 -3.42
N ALA A 265 2.79 -9.57 -2.38
CA ALA A 265 1.96 -8.47 -1.88
C ALA A 265 2.26 -7.20 -2.68
N ALA A 266 1.22 -6.54 -3.20
CA ALA A 266 1.31 -5.21 -3.80
C ALA A 266 -0.04 -4.47 -3.71
N GLY A 267 -0.01 -3.15 -3.76
CA GLY A 267 -1.23 -2.35 -3.75
C GLY A 267 -0.98 -0.92 -4.22
N SER A 268 0.04 -0.24 -3.69
CA SER A 268 0.32 1.17 -4.03
C SER A 268 0.68 1.38 -5.50
N GLY A 269 1.12 0.32 -6.20
CA GLY A 269 1.34 0.34 -7.65
C GLY A 269 0.07 0.54 -8.47
N LEU A 270 -1.10 0.28 -7.93
CA LEU A 270 -2.36 0.54 -8.61
C LEU A 270 -2.62 2.04 -8.80
N TYR A 271 -2.36 2.85 -7.79
CA TYR A 271 -2.52 4.31 -7.83
C TYR A 271 -1.32 5.08 -8.34
N VAL A 272 -0.13 4.52 -8.21
CA VAL A 272 1.16 5.14 -8.55
C VAL A 272 1.32 6.54 -7.95
N PRO A 273 1.44 6.62 -6.60
CA PRO A 273 1.75 7.89 -5.93
C PRO A 273 3.12 8.43 -6.34
N ARG A 274 3.39 9.70 -6.02
CA ARG A 274 4.63 10.39 -6.32
C ARG A 274 5.90 9.66 -5.84
N LEU A 275 5.81 8.90 -4.75
CA LEU A 275 6.93 8.14 -4.20
C LEU A 275 7.63 7.28 -5.26
N PHE A 276 6.88 6.74 -6.23
CA PHE A 276 7.41 5.86 -7.25
C PHE A 276 8.17 6.56 -8.39
N ASP A 277 8.15 7.89 -8.47
CA ASP A 277 8.98 8.64 -9.44
C ASP A 277 10.48 8.44 -9.17
N GLY A 278 10.86 7.99 -8.00
CA GLY A 278 12.23 7.69 -7.58
C GLY A 278 12.67 6.24 -7.74
N TYR A 279 11.96 5.41 -8.52
CA TYR A 279 12.31 4.00 -8.73
C TYR A 279 12.83 3.77 -10.16
N SER A 280 13.87 2.94 -10.28
CA SER A 280 14.42 2.55 -11.60
C SER A 280 13.83 1.26 -12.14
N SER A 281 13.21 0.45 -11.27
CA SER A 281 12.79 -0.91 -11.58
C SER A 281 11.46 -1.02 -12.32
N PHE A 282 10.66 0.04 -12.33
CA PHE A 282 9.39 0.12 -13.06
C PHE A 282 8.95 1.58 -13.26
N THR A 283 8.06 1.80 -14.19
CA THR A 283 7.40 3.08 -14.43
C THR A 283 5.91 2.85 -14.51
N GLY A 284 5.15 3.41 -13.58
CA GLY A 284 3.69 3.32 -13.59
C GLY A 284 3.03 4.62 -14.04
N ARG A 285 1.72 4.55 -14.29
CA ARG A 285 0.89 5.71 -14.65
C ARG A 285 0.21 6.26 -13.38
N PRO A 286 0.31 7.56 -13.06
CA PRO A 286 -0.47 8.15 -11.99
C PRO A 286 -1.97 7.94 -12.24
N ALA A 287 -2.60 7.08 -11.44
CA ALA A 287 -4.01 6.74 -11.60
C ALA A 287 -4.91 7.48 -10.60
N ALA A 288 -4.43 7.71 -9.37
CA ALA A 288 -5.21 8.46 -8.38
C ALA A 288 -4.69 9.89 -8.26
N LEU A 289 -5.60 10.85 -8.47
CA LEU A 289 -5.35 12.28 -8.40
C LEU A 289 -6.43 12.95 -7.54
N PHE A 290 -6.14 14.14 -7.03
CA PHE A 290 -7.17 15.01 -6.47
C PHE A 290 -7.04 16.43 -7.01
N ALA A 291 -8.14 17.15 -7.07
CA ALA A 291 -8.21 18.54 -7.53
C ALA A 291 -8.60 19.47 -6.38
N LEU A 292 -7.96 20.62 -6.34
CA LEU A 292 -8.30 21.72 -5.43
C LEU A 292 -8.66 22.97 -6.26
N PRO A 293 -9.68 23.75 -5.84
CA PRO A 293 -10.08 24.93 -6.57
C PRO A 293 -9.14 26.10 -6.29
N VAL A 294 -8.84 26.88 -7.29
CA VAL A 294 -8.23 28.21 -7.12
C VAL A 294 -9.23 29.15 -6.44
N VAL A 295 -8.86 29.70 -5.31
CA VAL A 295 -9.72 30.61 -4.52
C VAL A 295 -9.18 32.04 -4.45
N ARG A 296 -7.88 32.23 -4.76
CA ARG A 296 -7.26 33.58 -4.80
C ARG A 296 -6.21 33.68 -5.90
N ARG A 297 -5.99 34.90 -6.34
CA ARG A 297 -4.90 35.31 -7.24
C ARG A 297 -4.15 36.47 -6.61
N PRO A 298 -3.20 36.23 -5.69
CA PRO A 298 -2.51 37.27 -4.93
C PRO A 298 -1.65 38.22 -5.78
N GLY A 299 -1.17 37.72 -6.93
CA GLY A 299 -0.34 38.53 -7.84
C GLY A 299 0.11 37.69 -9.04
N VAL A 300 0.96 38.28 -9.87
CA VAL A 300 1.52 37.63 -11.06
C VAL A 300 2.31 36.38 -10.65
N GLY A 301 2.12 35.28 -11.36
CA GLY A 301 2.78 34.01 -11.12
C GLY A 301 2.36 33.30 -9.82
N CYS A 302 1.24 33.72 -9.19
CA CYS A 302 0.77 33.15 -7.93
C CYS A 302 -0.75 32.93 -7.91
N VAL A 303 -1.15 31.71 -7.51
CA VAL A 303 -2.53 31.37 -7.15
C VAL A 303 -2.57 30.71 -5.79
N THR A 304 -3.69 30.79 -5.08
CA THR A 304 -3.93 30.06 -3.84
C THR A 304 -5.10 29.11 -4.05
N VAL A 305 -4.88 27.83 -3.71
CA VAL A 305 -5.92 26.79 -3.75
C VAL A 305 -6.46 26.51 -2.35
N LEU A 306 -7.69 25.98 -2.26
CA LEU A 306 -8.33 25.58 -1.01
C LEU A 306 -7.84 24.18 -0.59
N GLY A 307 -7.22 24.08 0.58
CA GLY A 307 -6.69 22.81 1.11
C GLY A 307 -5.27 22.49 0.59
N GLY A 308 -4.86 21.23 0.68
CA GLY A 308 -3.60 20.72 0.14
C GLY A 308 -2.58 20.28 1.18
N GLY A 309 -2.72 20.64 2.45
CA GLY A 309 -1.87 20.18 3.56
C GLY A 309 -2.17 18.72 3.95
N TYR A 310 -1.94 17.78 3.03
CA TYR A 310 -2.22 16.35 3.20
C TYR A 310 -0.91 15.54 3.25
N PRO A 311 -0.10 15.67 4.32
CA PRO A 311 1.14 14.91 4.45
C PRO A 311 0.85 13.43 4.63
N ALA A 312 1.62 12.60 3.95
CA ALA A 312 1.58 11.16 4.13
C ALA A 312 2.36 10.72 5.37
N SER A 313 2.02 9.55 5.91
CA SER A 313 2.64 8.96 7.09
C SER A 313 4.13 8.63 6.90
N GLY A 314 4.87 8.57 8.00
CA GLY A 314 6.30 8.31 8.09
C GLY A 314 7.08 9.49 8.65
N ALA A 315 8.41 9.43 8.59
CA ALA A 315 9.24 10.55 9.02
C ALA A 315 8.89 11.81 8.23
N ALA A 316 8.67 12.93 8.92
CA ALA A 316 8.29 14.19 8.30
C ALA A 316 9.34 14.66 7.28
N GLY A 317 8.89 15.09 6.12
CA GLY A 317 9.74 15.55 5.04
C GLY A 317 8.97 15.97 3.81
N ARG A 318 9.62 16.68 2.89
CA ARG A 318 9.00 17.14 1.63
C ARG A 318 8.55 15.99 0.73
N ASP A 319 9.12 14.80 0.90
CA ASP A 319 8.74 13.58 0.19
C ASP A 319 7.42 12.97 0.68
N ARG A 320 6.88 13.51 1.78
CA ARG A 320 5.56 13.13 2.33
C ARG A 320 4.43 14.06 1.89
N LEU A 321 4.74 15.13 1.21
CA LEU A 321 3.74 16.08 0.73
C LEU A 321 3.20 15.68 -0.64
N PRO A 322 1.92 15.91 -0.94
CA PRO A 322 1.41 15.88 -2.29
C PRO A 322 2.21 16.85 -3.18
N VAL A 323 2.03 16.77 -4.47
CA VAL A 323 2.64 17.75 -5.39
C VAL A 323 1.62 18.27 -6.39
N PRO A 324 1.65 19.58 -6.71
CA PRO A 324 0.95 20.09 -7.87
C PRO A 324 1.41 19.31 -9.11
N TYR A 325 0.46 18.85 -9.89
CA TYR A 325 0.72 17.96 -11.03
C TYR A 325 0.29 18.59 -12.35
N LEU A 326 -0.92 19.14 -12.40
CA LEU A 326 -1.47 19.82 -13.58
C LEU A 326 -2.17 21.12 -13.17
N PRO A 327 -1.91 22.25 -13.87
CA PRO A 327 -0.94 22.38 -14.95
C PRO A 327 0.51 22.18 -14.47
N GLU A 328 1.37 21.72 -15.38
CA GLU A 328 2.79 21.56 -15.08
C GLU A 328 3.45 22.90 -14.78
N GLY A 329 4.47 22.92 -13.91
CA GLY A 329 5.24 24.10 -13.58
C GLY A 329 4.81 24.85 -12.33
N LEU A 330 3.68 24.47 -11.74
CA LEU A 330 3.28 24.96 -10.41
C LEU A 330 4.13 24.29 -9.31
N ARG A 331 4.50 25.06 -8.30
CA ARG A 331 5.23 24.60 -7.12
C ARG A 331 4.71 25.31 -5.87
N TYR A 332 4.90 24.69 -4.72
CA TYR A 332 4.62 25.32 -3.45
C TYR A 332 5.49 26.57 -3.23
N ASP A 333 4.94 27.56 -2.55
CA ASP A 333 5.76 28.61 -1.93
C ASP A 333 6.75 27.94 -0.97
N PRO A 334 8.06 28.23 -1.06
CA PRO A 334 9.08 27.56 -0.24
C PRO A 334 9.02 27.92 1.24
N ARG A 335 8.37 29.00 1.61
CA ARG A 335 8.23 29.49 2.99
C ARG A 335 6.96 29.00 3.65
N GLU A 336 5.82 29.09 2.93
CA GLU A 336 4.52 28.67 3.46
C GLU A 336 4.27 27.16 3.30
N GLY A 337 4.67 26.58 2.16
CA GLY A 337 4.37 25.19 1.85
C GLY A 337 2.87 24.91 1.66
N PRO A 338 2.47 23.62 1.73
CA PRO A 338 1.05 23.25 1.68
C PRO A 338 0.38 23.49 3.03
N GLY A 339 -0.62 24.36 3.05
CA GLY A 339 -1.41 24.68 4.23
C GLY A 339 -2.63 23.76 4.39
N GLU A 340 -3.17 23.73 5.60
CA GLU A 340 -4.37 22.96 5.91
C GLU A 340 -5.59 23.44 5.11
N VAL A 341 -5.81 24.76 5.10
CA VAL A 341 -6.97 25.39 4.46
C VAL A 341 -6.61 26.07 3.14
N GLN A 342 -5.46 26.72 3.05
CA GLN A 342 -5.01 27.42 1.85
C GLN A 342 -3.57 27.09 1.52
N THR A 343 -3.30 26.89 0.24
CA THR A 343 -1.97 26.55 -0.27
C THR A 343 -1.60 27.49 -1.41
N PRO A 344 -0.62 28.38 -1.21
CA PRO A 344 -0.10 29.22 -2.29
C PRO A 344 0.77 28.39 -3.24
N LEU A 345 0.55 28.59 -4.53
CA LEU A 345 1.27 27.95 -5.62
C LEU A 345 1.90 29.00 -6.52
N LEU A 346 3.16 28.81 -6.83
CA LEU A 346 3.98 29.70 -7.65
C LEU A 346 4.35 29.06 -8.99
N GLY A 347 4.41 29.87 -10.03
CA GLY A 347 4.85 29.46 -11.36
C GLY A 347 4.09 30.18 -12.45
N SER A 348 4.69 30.27 -13.66
CA SER A 348 4.04 30.95 -14.81
C SER A 348 2.64 30.41 -15.17
N PRO A 349 2.31 29.08 -14.99
CA PRO A 349 0.96 28.62 -15.27
C PRO A 349 -0.11 29.21 -14.36
N ALA A 350 0.26 29.84 -13.24
CA ALA A 350 -0.68 30.52 -12.35
C ALA A 350 -1.36 31.71 -13.04
N ASP A 351 -0.72 32.32 -14.00
CA ASP A 351 -1.26 33.51 -14.70
C ASP A 351 -2.46 33.16 -15.60
N ASP A 352 -2.51 31.91 -16.09
CA ASP A 352 -3.59 31.39 -16.93
C ASP A 352 -4.78 30.85 -16.12
N LEU A 353 -4.63 30.69 -14.81
CA LEU A 353 -5.66 30.13 -13.93
C LEU A 353 -6.61 31.22 -13.42
N ARG A 354 -7.90 30.91 -13.41
CA ARG A 354 -8.98 31.75 -12.87
C ARG A 354 -9.47 31.23 -11.53
N ILE A 355 -10.14 32.07 -10.75
CA ILE A 355 -10.87 31.61 -9.56
C ILE A 355 -11.91 30.57 -9.99
N GLY A 356 -11.95 29.44 -9.28
CA GLY A 356 -12.79 28.29 -9.60
C GLY A 356 -12.11 27.22 -10.46
N ASP A 357 -11.00 27.53 -11.14
CA ASP A 357 -10.27 26.54 -11.90
C ASP A 357 -9.65 25.47 -11.00
N LYS A 358 -9.53 24.25 -11.50
CA LYS A 358 -8.94 23.11 -10.80
C LYS A 358 -7.44 23.06 -10.97
N VAL A 359 -6.73 22.85 -9.87
CA VAL A 359 -5.33 22.40 -9.87
C VAL A 359 -5.30 20.95 -9.42
N TRP A 360 -4.73 20.08 -10.25
CA TRP A 360 -4.61 18.65 -9.97
C TRP A 360 -3.33 18.34 -9.21
N PHE A 361 -3.45 17.45 -8.22
CA PHE A 361 -2.35 17.03 -7.38
C PHE A 361 -2.16 15.52 -7.44
N ARG A 362 -0.91 15.08 -7.33
CA ARG A 362 -0.57 13.69 -7.00
C ARG A 362 -0.30 13.57 -5.51
N HIS A 363 -0.91 12.57 -4.89
CA HIS A 363 -0.62 12.24 -3.50
C HIS A 363 0.79 11.64 -3.33
N ALA A 364 1.33 11.71 -2.11
CA ALA A 364 2.71 11.31 -1.86
C ALA A 364 2.86 9.79 -1.80
N LYS A 365 1.94 9.08 -1.14
CA LYS A 365 2.11 7.68 -0.78
C LYS A 365 0.76 6.96 -0.68
N ALA A 366 0.69 5.77 -1.26
CA ALA A 366 -0.38 4.75 -1.15
C ALA A 366 -1.82 5.31 -1.02
N GLY A 367 -2.70 4.66 -0.29
CA GLY A 367 -4.12 5.00 -0.15
C GLY A 367 -4.45 6.15 0.80
N GLU A 368 -3.48 6.89 1.33
CA GLU A 368 -3.72 7.96 2.31
C GLU A 368 -4.59 9.14 1.81
N PRO A 369 -4.67 9.48 0.50
CA PRO A 369 -5.65 10.48 0.05
C PRO A 369 -7.09 10.07 0.36
N CYS A 370 -7.39 8.77 0.44
CA CYS A 370 -8.71 8.27 0.82
C CYS A 370 -9.12 8.59 2.28
N GLU A 371 -8.19 9.08 3.10
CA GLU A 371 -8.51 9.66 4.42
C GLU A 371 -9.01 11.12 4.33
N ARG A 372 -8.96 11.74 3.15
CA ARG A 372 -9.33 13.13 2.89
C ARG A 372 -10.56 13.29 2.02
N PHE A 373 -10.93 12.24 1.29
CA PHE A 373 -12.04 12.25 0.34
C PHE A 373 -12.98 11.07 0.62
N ASP A 374 -14.26 11.36 0.71
CA ASP A 374 -15.29 10.34 0.94
C ASP A 374 -15.62 9.56 -0.33
N VAL A 375 -15.39 10.18 -1.51
CA VAL A 375 -15.74 9.64 -2.82
C VAL A 375 -14.54 9.71 -3.76
N LEU A 376 -14.37 8.65 -4.55
CA LEU A 376 -13.50 8.61 -5.72
C LEU A 376 -14.37 8.60 -6.98
N HIS A 377 -14.17 9.59 -7.85
CA HIS A 377 -14.80 9.63 -9.16
C HIS A 377 -14.00 8.79 -10.14
N LEU A 378 -14.60 7.74 -10.68
CA LEU A 378 -13.95 6.83 -11.63
C LEU A 378 -14.05 7.42 -13.03
N VAL A 379 -12.91 7.66 -13.67
CA VAL A 379 -12.83 8.30 -14.98
C VAL A 379 -12.38 7.30 -16.04
N GLU A 380 -13.15 7.23 -17.12
CA GLU A 380 -12.81 6.50 -18.34
C GLU A 380 -12.96 7.43 -19.55
N GLY A 381 -11.93 7.54 -20.37
CA GLY A 381 -11.90 8.57 -21.41
C GLY A 381 -12.00 9.97 -20.81
N ASP A 382 -13.00 10.72 -21.22
CA ASP A 382 -13.29 12.09 -20.77
C ASP A 382 -14.58 12.20 -19.93
N ARG A 383 -15.02 11.10 -19.30
CA ARG A 383 -16.24 11.03 -18.49
C ARG A 383 -16.01 10.37 -17.15
N VAL A 384 -16.72 10.84 -16.14
CA VAL A 384 -16.93 10.09 -14.90
C VAL A 384 -17.96 9.00 -15.19
N VAL A 385 -17.56 7.75 -15.05
CA VAL A 385 -18.41 6.58 -15.29
C VAL A 385 -19.08 6.07 -14.02
N ASP A 386 -18.47 6.39 -12.85
CA ASP A 386 -19.01 6.01 -11.54
C ASP A 386 -18.43 6.93 -10.45
N ALA A 387 -19.04 6.89 -9.26
CA ALA A 387 -18.57 7.59 -8.06
C ALA A 387 -18.72 6.64 -6.86
N VAL A 388 -17.59 6.15 -6.36
CA VAL A 388 -17.55 5.09 -5.36
C VAL A 388 -17.02 5.61 -4.02
N PRO A 389 -17.54 5.11 -2.88
CA PRO A 389 -17.05 5.52 -1.58
C PRO A 389 -15.64 4.99 -1.31
N THR A 390 -14.83 5.80 -0.64
CA THR A 390 -13.65 5.33 0.08
C THR A 390 -14.06 4.66 1.39
N TYR A 391 -13.13 4.05 2.14
CA TYR A 391 -13.42 3.57 3.50
C TYR A 391 -14.01 4.68 4.38
N ARG A 392 -13.44 5.91 4.29
CA ARG A 392 -13.97 7.08 4.96
C ARG A 392 -15.41 7.40 4.52
N GLY A 393 -15.70 7.31 3.24
CA GLY A 393 -17.04 7.51 2.69
C GLY A 393 -18.05 6.45 3.13
N GLU A 394 -17.59 5.26 3.50
CA GLU A 394 -18.39 4.21 4.17
C GLU A 394 -18.47 4.41 5.69
N GLY A 395 -17.93 5.52 6.24
CA GLY A 395 -17.93 5.82 7.67
C GLY A 395 -16.86 5.05 8.46
N LEU A 396 -15.82 4.53 7.80
CA LEU A 396 -14.83 3.62 8.37
C LEU A 396 -13.41 4.17 8.20
N THR A 397 -12.63 4.18 9.28
CA THR A 397 -11.21 4.53 9.26
C THR A 397 -10.30 3.35 9.59
N PHE A 398 -10.70 2.47 10.50
CA PHE A 398 -9.98 1.30 11.00
C PHE A 398 -8.69 1.58 11.79
N LEU A 399 -8.30 2.86 11.99
CA LEU A 399 -7.14 3.29 12.78
C LEU A 399 -7.53 4.41 13.74
#